data_4a76a0d7ae73f0f45a6659b6c3dd4618
#
_entry.id   4a76a0d7ae73f0f45a6659b6c3dd4618
#
_cell.length_a   1.000
_cell.length_b   1.000
_cell.length_c   1.000
_cell.angle_alpha   90.00
_cell.angle_beta   90.00
_cell.angle_gamma   90.00
#
_symmetry.space_group_name_H-M   'P 1'
#
loop_
_entity.id
_entity.type
_entity.pdbx_description
1 polymer ?
#
loop_
_entity_poly.entity_id
_entity_poly.type
_entity_poly.pdbx_seq_one_letter_code
_entity_poly.pdbx_strand_id
1 'polypeptide(L)'
;ALRKLTGPLSAQDLDVNSPYNTRKFNGLPPGPVCNPGKDALLAALNPLKTDRMFFVAKDDGSREHYFSATNDEHNIFKSLAAENRLHHEQELDSLAQAMADKTDVSESPQKPQVETIRQAN
;
A
#
# COMPACT_ATOMS: atom_id res chain seq x y z
N ALA A 1 6.62 10.93 16.71
CA ALA A 1 6.92 10.03 15.59
C ALA A 1 7.17 10.84 14.33
N LEU A 2 8.22 10.52 13.61
CA LEU A 2 8.48 11.10 12.28
C LEU A 2 7.35 10.71 11.33
N ARG A 3 6.70 11.71 10.75
CA ARG A 3 5.71 11.49 9.71
C ARG A 3 6.41 11.46 8.36
N LYS A 4 6.93 10.29 7.98
CA LYS A 4 7.44 10.09 6.63
C LYS A 4 6.26 9.79 5.72
N LEU A 5 6.04 10.66 4.74
CA LEU A 5 4.86 10.60 3.86
C LEU A 5 5.11 9.79 2.58
N THR A 6 6.36 9.48 2.25
CA THR A 6 6.73 8.80 1.00
C THR A 6 7.97 7.92 1.16
N GLY A 7 7.96 6.78 0.49
CA GLY A 7 9.09 5.86 0.36
C GLY A 7 9.35 4.97 1.59
N PRO A 8 10.27 4.01 1.46
CA PRO A 8 10.64 3.08 2.52
C PRO A 8 11.35 3.80 3.67
N LEU A 9 11.22 3.27 4.89
CA LEU A 9 11.90 3.79 6.07
C LEU A 9 13.39 3.47 6.00
N SER A 10 14.23 4.47 6.23
CA SER A 10 15.67 4.30 6.38
C SER A 10 16.05 3.82 7.79
N ALA A 11 17.28 3.35 7.96
CA ALA A 11 17.80 2.98 9.30
C ALA A 11 17.74 4.16 10.29
N GLN A 12 17.96 5.38 9.82
CA GLN A 12 17.85 6.60 10.64
C GLN A 12 16.42 6.88 11.08
N ASP A 13 15.43 6.64 10.21
CA ASP A 13 14.01 6.78 10.55
C ASP A 13 13.59 5.77 11.64
N LEU A 14 14.22 4.59 11.66
CA LEU A 14 13.96 3.56 12.65
C LEU A 14 14.66 3.84 13.99
N ASP A 15 15.69 4.69 14.00
CA ASP A 15 16.49 5.01 15.19
C ASP A 15 16.02 6.25 15.96
N VAL A 16 14.84 6.75 15.69
CA VAL A 16 14.27 7.94 16.35
C VAL A 16 14.15 7.72 17.85
N ASN A 17 14.66 8.67 18.64
CA ASN A 17 14.49 8.69 20.09
C ASN A 17 13.12 9.23 20.48
N SER A 18 12.14 8.35 20.56
CA SER A 18 10.75 8.67 20.91
C SER A 18 10.17 7.56 21.78
N PRO A 19 9.40 7.86 22.82
CA PRO A 19 8.74 6.83 23.64
C PRO A 19 7.71 6.00 22.84
N TYR A 20 7.33 6.46 21.66
CA TYR A 20 6.52 5.68 20.71
C TYR A 20 7.32 4.71 19.84
N ASN A 21 8.67 4.75 19.92
CA ASN A 21 9.51 3.82 19.18
C ASN A 21 9.73 2.54 19.99
N THR A 22 8.87 1.55 19.77
CA THR A 22 8.93 0.24 20.44
C THR A 22 10.14 -0.61 20.03
N ARG A 23 10.97 -0.17 19.09
CA ARG A 23 12.29 -0.77 18.81
C ARG A 23 13.34 -0.38 19.84
N LYS A 24 13.19 0.79 20.49
CA LYS A 24 14.12 1.33 21.50
C LYS A 24 13.59 1.18 22.92
N PHE A 25 12.30 1.30 23.10
CA PHE A 25 11.65 1.30 24.41
C PHE A 25 10.77 0.07 24.57
N ASN A 26 10.97 -0.63 25.67
CA ASN A 26 10.15 -1.80 26.02
C ASN A 26 8.76 -1.38 26.49
N GLY A 27 7.78 -2.23 26.25
CA GLY A 27 6.40 -2.03 26.67
C GLY A 27 5.52 -1.38 25.61
N LEU A 28 4.35 -0.97 26.04
CA LEU A 28 3.37 -0.32 25.14
C LEU A 28 3.72 1.16 24.93
N PRO A 29 3.37 1.74 23.77
CA PRO A 29 3.46 3.18 23.57
C PRO A 29 2.65 3.94 24.63
N PRO A 30 3.04 5.18 25.00
CA PRO A 30 2.37 5.96 26.05
C PRO A 30 0.96 6.41 25.70
N GLY A 31 0.52 6.22 24.46
CA GLY A 31 -0.81 6.55 24.00
C GLY A 31 -1.18 5.89 22.67
N PRO A 32 -2.40 6.12 22.16
CA PRO A 32 -2.86 5.55 20.90
C PRO A 32 -1.98 5.98 19.72
N VAL A 33 -1.74 5.05 18.79
CA VAL A 33 -0.97 5.30 17.57
C VAL A 33 -1.83 5.29 16.30
N CYS A 34 -3.06 4.78 16.40
CA CYS A 34 -4.02 4.69 15.29
C CYS A 34 -5.46 4.65 15.81
N ASN A 35 -6.41 4.70 14.88
CA ASN A 35 -7.83 4.43 15.14
C ASN A 35 -8.19 3.05 14.60
N PRO A 36 -8.20 2.00 15.43
CA PRO A 36 -8.52 0.65 14.99
C PRO A 36 -10.00 0.52 14.62
N GLY A 37 -10.30 -0.30 13.61
CA GLY A 37 -11.66 -0.69 13.27
C GLY A 37 -12.25 -1.66 14.30
N LYS A 38 -13.56 -1.92 14.17
CA LYS A 38 -14.33 -2.81 15.08
C LYS A 38 -13.69 -4.19 15.22
N ASP A 39 -13.27 -4.79 14.11
CA ASP A 39 -12.71 -6.15 14.10
C ASP A 39 -11.37 -6.22 14.84
N ALA A 40 -10.53 -5.19 14.70
CA ALA A 40 -9.27 -5.09 15.44
C ALA A 40 -9.51 -4.97 16.96
N LEU A 41 -10.53 -4.22 17.38
CA LEU A 41 -10.92 -4.11 18.78
C LEU A 41 -11.45 -5.44 19.32
N LEU A 42 -12.29 -6.13 18.56
CA LEU A 42 -12.83 -7.45 18.95
C LEU A 42 -11.72 -8.50 19.05
N ALA A 43 -10.75 -8.48 18.13
CA ALA A 43 -9.59 -9.37 18.17
C ALA A 43 -8.69 -9.13 19.39
N ALA A 44 -8.53 -7.87 19.79
CA ALA A 44 -7.77 -7.52 21.00
C ALA A 44 -8.47 -7.98 22.29
N LEU A 45 -9.81 -7.92 22.33
CA LEU A 45 -10.61 -8.37 23.47
C LEU A 45 -10.71 -9.91 23.56
N ASN A 46 -10.67 -10.58 22.41
CA ASN A 46 -10.80 -12.04 22.31
C ASN A 46 -9.65 -12.62 21.47
N PRO A 47 -8.40 -12.56 21.95
CA PRO A 47 -7.25 -13.00 21.18
C PRO A 47 -7.30 -14.51 20.95
N LEU A 48 -6.98 -14.92 19.71
CA LEU A 48 -6.81 -16.34 19.41
C LEU A 48 -5.57 -16.88 20.13
N LYS A 49 -5.70 -18.04 20.74
CA LYS A 49 -4.56 -18.78 21.30
C LYS A 49 -3.80 -19.44 20.16
N THR A 50 -2.62 -18.96 19.86
CA THR A 50 -1.76 -19.43 18.76
C THR A 50 -0.31 -19.29 19.16
N ASP A 51 0.56 -20.10 18.56
CA ASP A 51 2.01 -20.07 18.68
C ASP A 51 2.68 -19.11 17.67
N ARG A 52 1.89 -18.38 16.89
CA ARG A 52 2.40 -17.49 15.83
C ARG A 52 2.99 -16.23 16.43
N MET A 53 4.29 -16.06 16.24
CA MET A 53 5.09 -14.96 16.81
C MET A 53 5.47 -13.90 15.77
N PHE A 54 5.38 -14.24 14.48
CA PHE A 54 5.80 -13.38 13.39
C PHE A 54 4.68 -13.22 12.35
N PHE A 55 4.69 -12.08 11.67
CA PHE A 55 3.81 -11.84 10.53
C PHE A 55 4.49 -10.94 9.50
N VAL A 56 4.08 -11.05 8.25
CA VAL A 56 4.50 -10.22 7.13
C VAL A 56 3.35 -10.05 6.15
N ALA A 57 3.16 -8.86 5.60
CA ALA A 57 2.16 -8.62 4.56
C ALA A 57 2.45 -9.48 3.34
N LYS A 58 1.42 -9.99 2.67
CA LYS A 58 1.58 -10.78 1.45
C LYS A 58 2.07 -9.95 0.27
N ASP A 59 1.81 -8.66 0.28
CA ASP A 59 2.16 -7.66 -0.76
C ASP A 59 1.62 -8.02 -2.16
N ASP A 60 0.56 -8.82 -2.24
CA ASP A 60 -0.16 -9.25 -3.44
C ASP A 60 -1.43 -8.42 -3.73
N GLY A 61 -1.61 -7.30 -3.03
CA GLY A 61 -2.81 -6.47 -3.11
C GLY A 61 -4.00 -6.95 -2.25
N SER A 62 -3.97 -8.16 -1.71
CA SER A 62 -5.08 -8.74 -0.89
C SER A 62 -5.24 -8.09 0.48
N ARG A 63 -4.23 -7.38 0.99
CA ARG A 63 -4.11 -6.86 2.37
C ARG A 63 -4.04 -7.95 3.44
N GLU A 64 -3.80 -9.18 3.06
CA GLU A 64 -3.60 -10.30 3.95
C GLU A 64 -2.16 -10.41 4.45
N HIS A 65 -1.94 -11.25 5.47
CA HIS A 65 -0.63 -11.49 6.06
C HIS A 65 -0.32 -12.98 6.11
N TYR A 66 0.95 -13.31 5.97
CA TYR A 66 1.50 -14.60 6.36
C TYR A 66 1.82 -14.58 7.86
N PHE A 67 1.53 -15.66 8.55
CA PHE A 67 1.83 -15.84 9.98
C PHE A 67 2.70 -17.06 10.19
N SER A 68 3.71 -16.95 11.05
CA SER A 68 4.66 -18.03 11.34
C SER A 68 4.98 -18.14 12.82
N ALA A 69 5.32 -19.34 13.26
CA ALA A 69 5.76 -19.60 14.63
C ALA A 69 7.27 -19.43 14.79
N THR A 70 8.04 -19.69 13.73
CA THR A 70 9.50 -19.64 13.75
C THR A 70 10.04 -18.52 12.88
N ASN A 71 11.27 -18.08 13.18
CA ASN A 71 11.97 -17.08 12.37
C ASN A 71 12.36 -17.61 10.99
N ASP A 72 12.60 -18.91 10.86
CA ASP A 72 12.94 -19.51 9.58
C ASP A 72 11.75 -19.49 8.60
N GLU A 73 10.57 -19.87 9.07
CA GLU A 73 9.32 -19.71 8.33
C GLU A 73 9.05 -18.26 7.97
N HIS A 74 9.30 -17.32 8.91
CA HIS A 74 9.15 -15.91 8.66
C HIS A 74 10.06 -15.41 7.54
N ASN A 75 11.30 -15.88 7.48
CA ASN A 75 12.23 -15.51 6.42
C ASN A 75 11.78 -16.05 5.05
N ILE A 76 11.22 -17.27 5.00
CA ILE A 76 10.61 -17.84 3.78
C ILE A 76 9.44 -16.95 3.31
N PHE A 77 8.54 -16.58 4.22
CA PHE A 77 7.40 -15.74 3.89
C PHE A 77 7.79 -14.30 3.48
N LYS A 78 8.90 -13.79 4.01
CA LYS A 78 9.45 -12.49 3.55
C LYS A 78 9.93 -12.56 2.10
N SER A 79 10.59 -13.66 1.71
CA SER A 79 11.02 -13.86 0.31
C SER A 79 9.80 -13.96 -0.61
N LEU A 80 8.79 -14.73 -0.21
CA LEU A 80 7.55 -14.88 -0.97
C LEU A 80 6.78 -13.55 -1.11
N ALA A 81 6.71 -12.76 -0.04
CA ALA A 81 6.09 -11.44 -0.09
C ALA A 81 6.86 -10.46 -1.01
N ALA A 82 8.18 -10.58 -1.08
CA ALA A 82 8.97 -9.78 -2.01
C ALA A 82 8.71 -10.16 -3.48
N GLU A 83 8.52 -11.45 -3.78
CA GLU A 83 8.13 -11.93 -5.11
C GLU A 83 6.71 -11.44 -5.47
N ASN A 84 5.76 -11.59 -4.57
CA ASN A 84 4.38 -11.10 -4.76
C ASN A 84 4.34 -9.61 -5.08
N ARG A 85 5.13 -8.80 -4.38
CA ARG A 85 5.21 -7.35 -4.62
C ARG A 85 5.69 -7.05 -6.03
N LEU A 86 6.74 -7.74 -6.51
CA LEU A 86 7.25 -7.54 -7.86
C LEU A 86 6.21 -7.91 -8.93
N HIS A 87 5.49 -9.01 -8.74
CA HIS A 87 4.40 -9.39 -9.63
C HIS A 87 3.27 -8.36 -9.64
N HIS A 88 2.86 -7.91 -8.47
CA HIS A 88 1.79 -6.93 -8.32
C HIS A 88 2.16 -5.57 -8.95
N GLU A 89 3.40 -5.10 -8.76
CA GLU A 89 3.90 -3.88 -9.42
C GLU A 89 3.88 -4.03 -10.94
N GLN A 90 4.31 -5.18 -11.50
CA GLN A 90 4.28 -5.44 -12.94
C GLN A 90 2.86 -5.49 -13.51
N GLU A 91 1.91 -6.07 -12.78
CA GLU A 91 0.50 -6.07 -13.18
C GLU A 91 -0.09 -4.66 -13.20
N LEU A 92 0.20 -3.84 -12.19
CA LEU A 92 -0.24 -2.45 -12.12
C LEU A 92 0.34 -1.61 -13.27
N ASP A 93 1.62 -1.77 -13.58
CA ASP A 93 2.29 -1.08 -14.68
C ASP A 93 1.70 -1.49 -16.03
N SER A 94 1.44 -2.78 -16.22
CA SER A 94 0.81 -3.32 -17.43
C SER A 94 -0.61 -2.78 -17.62
N LEU A 95 -1.39 -2.70 -16.55
CA LEU A 95 -2.73 -2.12 -16.57
C LEU A 95 -2.71 -0.62 -16.84
N ALA A 96 -1.77 0.12 -16.23
CA ALA A 96 -1.59 1.54 -16.46
C ALA A 96 -1.23 1.83 -17.93
N GLN A 97 -0.36 1.02 -18.52
CA GLN A 97 0.02 1.12 -19.92
C GLN A 97 -1.15 0.82 -20.87
N ALA A 98 -1.93 -0.22 -20.59
CA ALA A 98 -3.13 -0.56 -21.36
C ALA A 98 -4.24 0.50 -21.27
N MET A 99 -4.31 1.23 -20.15
CA MET A 99 -5.24 2.35 -20.00
C MET A 99 -4.76 3.60 -20.73
N ALA A 100 -3.46 3.86 -20.77
CA ALA A 100 -2.86 4.97 -21.51
C ALA A 100 -3.05 4.81 -23.01
N ASP A 101 -2.87 3.61 -23.56
CA ASP A 101 -3.12 3.29 -24.97
C ASP A 101 -4.58 3.49 -25.42
N LYS A 102 -5.54 3.35 -24.50
CA LYS A 102 -6.97 3.56 -24.79
C LYS A 102 -7.38 5.03 -24.83
N THR A 103 -6.60 5.92 -24.24
CA THR A 103 -6.90 7.36 -24.21
C THR A 103 -6.34 8.13 -25.41
N ASP A 104 -5.45 7.54 -26.19
CA ASP A 104 -4.89 8.16 -27.39
C ASP A 104 -5.73 7.97 -28.67
N VAL A 105 -6.89 7.33 -28.57
CA VAL A 105 -7.87 7.16 -29.64
C VAL A 105 -9.16 7.92 -29.31
N SER A 106 -9.08 9.24 -29.12
CA SER A 106 -10.27 10.09 -29.22
C SER A 106 -9.90 11.46 -29.82
N GLU A 107 -10.11 11.50 -31.13
CA GLU A 107 -10.92 12.53 -31.80
C GLU A 107 -10.49 13.99 -31.64
N SER A 108 -9.79 14.46 -32.67
CA SER A 108 -9.76 15.89 -32.99
C SER A 108 -11.20 16.37 -33.30
N PRO A 109 -11.75 17.35 -32.60
CA PRO A 109 -13.02 17.93 -33.00
C PRO A 109 -12.80 18.74 -34.27
N GLN A 110 -13.40 18.28 -35.37
CA GLN A 110 -13.57 19.07 -36.60
C GLN A 110 -14.39 20.31 -36.26
N LYS A 111 -13.75 21.46 -36.42
CA LYS A 111 -14.38 22.77 -36.36
C LYS A 111 -15.44 22.87 -37.46
N PRO A 112 -16.72 23.21 -37.20
CA PRO A 112 -17.69 23.46 -38.24
C PRO A 112 -17.29 24.71 -39.00
N GLN A 113 -17.16 24.59 -40.34
CA GLN A 113 -17.02 25.73 -41.22
C GLN A 113 -18.35 26.47 -41.29
N VAL A 114 -18.36 27.69 -40.80
CA VAL A 114 -19.48 28.62 -40.97
C VAL A 114 -19.40 29.18 -42.37
N GLU A 115 -20.25 28.69 -43.25
CA GLU A 115 -20.45 29.19 -44.60
C GLU A 115 -21.21 30.55 -44.53
N THR A 116 -20.49 31.62 -44.87
CA THR A 116 -21.04 32.98 -44.94
C THR A 116 -21.85 33.10 -46.20
N ILE A 117 -23.18 33.02 -46.11
CA ILE A 117 -24.09 33.41 -47.19
C ILE A 117 -24.16 34.93 -47.22
N ARG A 118 -23.45 35.54 -48.18
CA ARG A 118 -23.72 36.91 -48.62
C ARG A 118 -24.92 36.86 -49.56
N GLN A 119 -26.03 37.37 -49.12
CA GLN A 119 -27.10 37.78 -50.04
C GLN A 119 -26.95 39.25 -50.41
N ALA A 120 -26.86 39.45 -51.70
CA ALA A 120 -27.02 40.74 -52.36
C ALA A 120 -28.50 41.12 -52.47
N ASN A 121 -28.86 42.30 -52.09
CA ASN A 121 -29.66 43.32 -52.76
C ASN A 121 -29.79 44.53 -51.83
#